data_0aff5be5dc88c36d442f599650fb6f96
#
_entry.id   0aff5be5dc88c36d442f599650fb6f96
#
_cell.length_a   1.000
_cell.length_b   1.000
_cell.length_c   1.000
_cell.angle_alpha   90.00
_cell.angle_beta   90.00
_cell.angle_gamma   90.00
#
_symmetry.space_group_name_H-M   'P 1'
#
loop_
_entity.id
_entity.type
_entity.pdbx_description
1 polymer ?
#
loop_
_entity_poly.entity_id
_entity_poly.type
_entity_poly.pdbx_seq_one_letter_code
_entity_poly.pdbx_strand_id
1 'polypeptide(L)'
;MSRHSASGGESGTGTVEVSRLPGSGLLVERPRRRWPSVLAFLVVLGLVVTGTVYGIAHRSDGSESDGRSTAEGGVDATSTTSASNTAAAKPGYTVYDDFSGTAGDALADDRWSHDVGRTGWGNNEKQDYTDSTENSSLDGQGRMVINAMRNGDGYTSARVTTKDKFEFTYGRVEARIEMPAGAGLHPAFWMLGTDLDSVGWPLSGEIDIMETLNQADQYHTGIHAPQPDSLTSQKVDAGGIPPEPLSEGFHTYWVERSPGRVTTGIDDTTLATVTPADLVGGDDYWVFDKPFFLLFNVAVAGDWPGPTDNSTPFPATMAVDWVRYRTD
;
A
#
# COMPACT_ATOMS: atom_id res chain seq x y z
N MET A 1 -30.11 -34.68 62.05
CA MET A 1 -28.97 -35.55 61.68
C MET A 1 -28.50 -35.11 60.31
N SER A 2 -27.45 -34.34 60.33
CA SER A 2 -26.14 -34.55 59.64
C SER A 2 -26.23 -34.71 58.14
N ARG A 3 -25.49 -34.01 57.27
CA ARG A 3 -24.16 -33.34 57.33
C ARG A 3 -24.00 -32.37 56.22
N HIS A 4 -23.17 -31.35 56.46
CA HIS A 4 -22.52 -30.48 55.48
C HIS A 4 -21.76 -31.23 54.36
N SER A 5 -21.74 -30.65 53.16
CA SER A 5 -20.49 -30.57 52.41
C SER A 5 -20.52 -29.44 51.41
N ALA A 6 -19.52 -28.57 51.49
CA ALA A 6 -19.21 -27.50 50.56
C ALA A 6 -18.30 -28.03 49.46
N SER A 7 -18.45 -27.53 48.23
CA SER A 7 -17.46 -27.57 47.17
C SER A 7 -17.79 -26.44 46.22
N GLY A 8 -17.03 -25.39 46.11
CA GLY A 8 -15.88 -25.35 45.25
C GLY A 8 -16.32 -24.71 43.93
N GLY A 9 -16.17 -23.36 43.80
CA GLY A 9 -16.43 -22.65 42.55
C GLY A 9 -15.33 -22.97 41.51
N GLU A 10 -15.74 -23.42 40.36
CA GLU A 10 -14.89 -23.44 39.17
C GLU A 10 -15.23 -22.25 38.29
N SER A 11 -14.19 -21.42 38.10
CA SER A 11 -14.20 -20.37 37.09
C SER A 11 -14.10 -20.99 35.70
N GLY A 12 -15.22 -21.06 35.01
CA GLY A 12 -15.25 -21.46 33.61
C GLY A 12 -14.66 -20.39 32.72
N THR A 13 -13.43 -20.58 32.25
CA THR A 13 -12.90 -19.89 31.10
C THR A 13 -13.61 -20.37 29.85
N GLY A 14 -14.55 -19.57 29.35
CA GLY A 14 -15.23 -19.83 28.09
C GLY A 14 -14.26 -19.71 26.92
N THR A 15 -13.86 -20.83 26.35
CA THR A 15 -13.24 -20.89 25.03
C THR A 15 -14.33 -20.66 24.00
N VAL A 16 -14.25 -19.52 23.28
CA VAL A 16 -15.08 -19.29 22.11
C VAL A 16 -14.53 -20.16 20.97
N GLU A 17 -15.29 -21.17 20.60
CA GLU A 17 -15.00 -22.04 19.48
C GLU A 17 -15.50 -21.35 18.20
N VAL A 18 -14.59 -20.76 17.41
CA VAL A 18 -14.93 -20.16 16.12
C VAL A 18 -15.02 -21.27 15.07
N SER A 19 -16.20 -21.44 14.50
CA SER A 19 -16.47 -22.40 13.44
C SER A 19 -15.67 -22.05 12.18
N ARG A 20 -14.78 -22.92 11.74
CA ARG A 20 -13.99 -22.76 10.52
C ARG A 20 -14.85 -22.98 9.29
N LEU A 21 -14.85 -22.02 8.38
CA LEU A 21 -15.27 -22.25 6.99
C LEU A 21 -14.12 -22.95 6.24
N PRO A 22 -14.38 -23.88 5.33
CA PRO A 22 -13.33 -24.57 4.60
C PRO A 22 -12.67 -23.60 3.62
N GLY A 23 -11.35 -23.34 3.81
CA GLY A 23 -10.52 -22.61 2.89
C GLY A 23 -9.96 -21.26 3.37
N SER A 24 -10.46 -20.68 4.47
CA SER A 24 -9.91 -19.44 5.03
C SER A 24 -9.25 -19.72 6.38
N GLY A 25 -7.93 -19.54 6.45
CA GLY A 25 -7.18 -19.62 7.70
C GLY A 25 -7.22 -18.29 8.43
N LEU A 26 -8.10 -18.09 9.38
CA LEU A 26 -8.04 -16.96 10.31
C LEU A 26 -6.87 -17.18 11.29
N LEU A 27 -5.86 -16.34 11.23
CA LEU A 27 -4.77 -16.31 12.19
C LEU A 27 -5.07 -15.24 13.24
N VAL A 28 -5.47 -15.65 14.42
CA VAL A 28 -5.55 -14.76 15.58
C VAL A 28 -4.20 -14.82 16.30
N GLU A 29 -3.36 -13.80 16.15
CA GLU A 29 -2.13 -13.71 16.93
C GLU A 29 -2.43 -13.41 18.41
N ARG A 30 -1.94 -14.26 19.29
CA ARG A 30 -1.98 -14.01 20.74
C ARG A 30 -0.90 -12.99 21.11
N PRO A 31 -1.19 -11.99 21.97
CA PRO A 31 -0.19 -11.00 22.35
C PRO A 31 0.99 -11.65 23.05
N ARG A 32 2.19 -11.45 22.51
CA ARG A 32 3.45 -11.83 23.15
C ARG A 32 3.69 -10.95 24.36
N ARG A 33 3.87 -11.57 25.51
CA ARG A 33 4.20 -10.96 26.78
C ARG A 33 5.49 -10.14 26.64
N ARG A 34 5.40 -8.81 26.70
CA ARG A 34 6.54 -7.90 26.66
C ARG A 34 7.25 -7.87 28.01
N TRP A 35 8.57 -7.99 27.99
CA TRP A 35 9.45 -7.60 29.09
C TRP A 35 9.67 -6.09 29.01
N PRO A 36 9.80 -5.38 30.17
CA PRO A 36 10.00 -3.93 30.14
C PRO A 36 11.44 -3.61 29.70
N SER A 37 11.59 -2.91 28.58
CA SER A 37 12.85 -2.28 28.19
C SER A 37 12.96 -0.93 28.86
N VAL A 38 14.02 -0.75 29.63
CA VAL A 38 14.40 0.48 30.30
C VAL A 38 14.83 1.49 29.23
N LEU A 39 14.13 2.63 29.15
CA LEU A 39 14.54 3.78 28.34
C LEU A 39 15.77 4.44 28.94
N ALA A 40 16.86 4.47 28.20
CA ALA A 40 17.99 5.36 28.45
C ALA A 40 17.90 6.54 27.45
N PHE A 41 17.57 7.71 27.97
CA PHE A 41 17.68 8.99 27.25
C PHE A 41 19.16 9.36 27.10
N LEU A 42 19.65 9.51 25.88
CA LEU A 42 20.89 10.22 25.57
C LEU A 42 20.55 11.47 24.75
N VAL A 43 20.71 12.61 25.42
CA VAL A 43 20.75 13.93 24.82
C VAL A 43 22.12 14.10 24.14
N VAL A 44 22.17 14.32 22.85
CA VAL A 44 23.38 14.78 22.14
C VAL A 44 23.17 16.18 21.61
N LEU A 45 23.96 17.07 22.18
CA LEU A 45 24.07 18.49 21.86
C LEU A 45 24.68 18.69 20.47
N GLY A 46 24.17 19.68 19.72
CA GLY A 46 24.62 20.03 18.39
C GLY A 46 26.01 20.68 18.37
N LEU A 47 26.67 20.52 17.25
CA LEU A 47 27.78 21.35 16.82
C LEU A 47 27.53 21.81 15.37
N VAL A 48 27.35 23.13 15.27
CA VAL A 48 27.31 23.87 14.01
C VAL A 48 28.75 24.01 13.52
N VAL A 49 29.05 23.57 12.31
CA VAL A 49 30.26 23.95 11.59
C VAL A 49 29.87 24.61 10.29
N THR A 50 30.11 25.91 10.23
CA THR A 50 30.10 26.74 9.02
C THR A 50 31.39 26.46 8.21
N GLY A 51 31.25 26.12 6.95
CA GLY A 51 32.38 25.97 6.02
C GLY A 51 32.10 26.64 4.66
N THR A 52 32.96 27.50 4.36
CA THR A 52 33.01 28.56 3.33
C THR A 52 33.09 28.03 1.90
N VAL A 53 32.43 28.78 1.01
CA VAL A 53 32.47 28.72 -0.46
C VAL A 53 33.89 28.87 -1.02
N TYR A 54 34.23 28.04 -2.03
CA TYR A 54 35.24 28.41 -3.04
C TYR A 54 34.70 28.04 -4.43
N GLY A 55 34.45 29.09 -5.21
CA GLY A 55 34.16 28.99 -6.63
C GLY A 55 35.48 28.93 -7.43
N ILE A 56 35.49 28.14 -8.46
CA ILE A 56 36.44 28.25 -9.56
C ILE A 56 35.67 28.17 -10.87
N ALA A 57 35.70 29.32 -11.59
CA ALA A 57 35.26 29.41 -12.96
C ALA A 57 36.40 28.94 -13.88
N HIS A 58 36.09 28.09 -14.85
CA HIS A 58 36.93 27.96 -16.06
C HIS A 58 36.10 28.14 -17.31
N ARG A 59 36.59 29.08 -18.07
CA ARG A 59 36.14 29.55 -19.39
C ARG A 59 37.16 29.09 -20.44
N SER A 60 36.71 28.56 -21.58
CA SER A 60 37.39 28.58 -22.88
C SER A 60 36.42 28.08 -23.94
N ASP A 61 35.94 28.97 -24.80
CA ASP A 61 36.33 29.32 -26.16
C ASP A 61 36.39 28.08 -27.12
N GLY A 62 35.45 28.05 -28.02
CA GLY A 62 35.39 28.49 -29.40
C GLY A 62 35.97 27.48 -30.42
N SER A 63 35.16 27.00 -31.34
CA SER A 63 35.41 27.11 -32.78
C SER A 63 34.24 26.56 -33.61
N GLU A 64 33.81 27.37 -34.54
CA GLU A 64 32.89 27.08 -35.64
C GLU A 64 33.54 26.13 -36.65
N SER A 65 32.74 25.26 -37.28
CA SER A 65 32.95 24.90 -38.69
C SER A 65 31.63 24.49 -39.35
N ASP A 66 31.33 25.22 -40.41
CA ASP A 66 30.28 25.02 -41.39
C ASP A 66 30.29 23.61 -42.01
N GLY A 67 29.09 23.09 -42.30
CA GLY A 67 28.90 21.87 -43.10
C GLY A 67 27.44 21.66 -43.52
N ARG A 68 27.02 22.41 -44.53
CA ARG A 68 25.72 22.32 -45.19
C ARG A 68 25.56 20.98 -45.91
N SER A 69 24.49 20.20 -45.62
CA SER A 69 23.89 19.27 -46.56
C SER A 69 22.40 19.10 -46.30
N THR A 70 21.64 19.41 -47.33
CA THR A 70 20.21 19.26 -47.45
C THR A 70 19.87 17.79 -47.74
N ALA A 71 18.93 17.20 -46.96
CA ALA A 71 18.10 16.12 -47.43
C ALA A 71 16.73 16.20 -46.74
N GLU A 72 15.74 16.55 -47.52
CA GLU A 72 14.34 16.42 -47.18
C GLU A 72 13.98 14.93 -47.06
N GLY A 73 13.51 14.52 -45.91
CA GLY A 73 12.87 13.24 -45.69
C GLY A 73 11.72 13.46 -44.72
N GLY A 74 10.51 13.62 -45.28
CA GLY A 74 9.29 13.68 -44.48
C GLY A 74 9.15 12.41 -43.67
N VAL A 75 9.24 12.51 -42.35
CA VAL A 75 8.79 11.48 -41.43
C VAL A 75 7.35 11.84 -41.06
N ASP A 76 6.44 10.98 -41.54
CA ASP A 76 5.08 10.88 -41.05
C ASP A 76 5.12 10.82 -39.54
N ALA A 77 4.59 11.86 -38.91
CA ALA A 77 4.29 11.81 -37.48
C ALA A 77 3.15 10.81 -37.30
N THR A 78 3.52 9.56 -37.07
CA THR A 78 2.56 8.54 -36.59
C THR A 78 2.02 9.07 -35.28
N SER A 79 0.81 9.62 -35.32
CA SER A 79 -0.02 9.92 -34.16
C SER A 79 -0.20 8.59 -33.41
N THR A 80 0.57 8.38 -32.37
CA THR A 80 0.32 7.33 -31.39
C THR A 80 -0.96 7.70 -30.65
N THR A 81 -2.08 7.23 -31.17
CA THR A 81 -3.35 7.27 -30.49
C THR A 81 -3.15 6.44 -29.22
N SER A 82 -3.17 7.10 -28.06
CA SER A 82 -3.19 6.44 -26.77
C SER A 82 -4.32 5.41 -26.76
N ALA A 83 -3.98 4.13 -26.66
CA ALA A 83 -4.99 3.08 -26.62
C ALA A 83 -5.72 3.21 -25.27
N SER A 84 -6.99 3.64 -25.33
CA SER A 84 -7.87 3.59 -24.16
C SER A 84 -8.00 2.14 -23.70
N ASN A 85 -7.76 1.87 -22.43
CA ASN A 85 -7.84 0.53 -21.87
C ASN A 85 -9.32 0.10 -21.73
N THR A 86 -9.85 -0.54 -22.77
CA THR A 86 -11.24 -1.03 -22.79
C THR A 86 -11.53 -2.05 -21.68
N ALA A 87 -10.51 -2.68 -21.11
CA ALA A 87 -10.66 -3.63 -20.01
C ALA A 87 -11.08 -2.94 -18.67
N ALA A 88 -10.84 -1.63 -18.55
CA ALA A 88 -11.30 -0.86 -17.37
C ALA A 88 -12.82 -0.70 -17.35
N ALA A 89 -13.49 -0.65 -18.51
CA ALA A 89 -14.93 -0.43 -18.58
C ALA A 89 -15.73 -1.67 -18.13
N LYS A 90 -16.66 -1.45 -17.18
CA LYS A 90 -17.58 -2.48 -16.66
C LYS A 90 -18.93 -1.85 -16.41
N PRO A 91 -20.04 -2.44 -16.86
CA PRO A 91 -21.38 -1.91 -16.59
C PRO A 91 -21.61 -1.67 -15.10
N GLY A 92 -22.13 -0.49 -14.74
CA GLY A 92 -22.36 -0.10 -13.35
C GLY A 92 -21.13 0.40 -12.59
N TYR A 93 -19.97 0.47 -13.23
CA TYR A 93 -18.76 1.04 -12.66
C TYR A 93 -18.36 2.33 -13.36
N THR A 94 -17.76 3.24 -12.60
CA THR A 94 -17.04 4.41 -13.09
C THR A 94 -15.55 4.09 -13.11
N VAL A 95 -14.90 4.31 -14.24
CA VAL A 95 -13.44 4.25 -14.33
C VAL A 95 -12.88 5.50 -13.65
N TYR A 96 -12.09 5.30 -12.59
CA TYR A 96 -11.39 6.39 -11.92
C TYR A 96 -10.17 6.81 -12.74
N ASP A 97 -9.34 5.83 -13.11
CA ASP A 97 -8.22 6.02 -14.01
C ASP A 97 -7.95 4.73 -14.80
N ASP A 98 -7.66 4.88 -16.10
CA ASP A 98 -7.21 3.81 -16.99
C ASP A 98 -5.74 4.01 -17.42
N PHE A 99 -5.08 5.00 -16.80
CA PHE A 99 -3.68 5.33 -16.97
C PHE A 99 -3.24 5.52 -18.42
N SER A 100 -4.16 5.98 -19.27
CA SER A 100 -3.86 6.31 -20.65
C SER A 100 -2.92 7.50 -20.73
N GLY A 101 -1.79 7.38 -21.46
CA GLY A 101 -0.81 8.44 -21.62
C GLY A 101 0.48 7.94 -22.24
N THR A 102 1.51 8.82 -22.28
CA THR A 102 2.81 8.51 -22.86
C THR A 102 3.74 7.89 -21.82
N ALA A 103 4.62 6.98 -22.24
CA ALA A 103 5.61 6.40 -21.34
C ALA A 103 6.50 7.48 -20.70
N GLY A 104 6.65 7.43 -19.39
CA GLY A 104 7.43 8.38 -18.59
C GLY A 104 6.66 9.63 -18.17
N ASP A 105 5.42 9.84 -18.62
CA ASP A 105 4.59 10.94 -18.12
C ASP A 105 4.28 10.74 -16.63
N ALA A 106 4.20 11.87 -15.92
CA ALA A 106 3.74 11.89 -14.54
C ALA A 106 2.26 11.50 -14.45
N LEU A 107 1.85 11.01 -13.29
CA LEU A 107 0.44 10.76 -12.99
C LEU A 107 -0.35 12.09 -12.99
N ALA A 108 -1.64 12.02 -13.32
CA ALA A 108 -2.51 13.19 -13.32
C ALA A 108 -2.64 13.78 -11.91
N ASP A 109 -2.22 15.03 -11.73
CA ASP A 109 -2.14 15.70 -10.44
C ASP A 109 -3.51 16.11 -9.87
N ASP A 110 -4.56 16.09 -10.70
CA ASP A 110 -5.95 16.22 -10.28
C ASP A 110 -6.55 14.94 -9.68
N ARG A 111 -5.87 13.81 -9.81
CA ARG A 111 -6.29 12.48 -9.32
C ARG A 111 -5.35 11.89 -8.30
N TRP A 112 -4.05 12.11 -8.44
CA TRP A 112 -3.02 11.46 -7.67
C TRP A 112 -2.12 12.45 -6.94
N SER A 113 -1.67 12.07 -5.76
CA SER A 113 -0.65 12.74 -4.95
C SER A 113 0.40 11.73 -4.52
N HIS A 114 1.50 12.20 -3.93
CA HIS A 114 2.55 11.35 -3.41
C HIS A 114 2.82 11.66 -1.95
N ASP A 115 2.93 10.62 -1.13
CA ASP A 115 3.56 10.74 0.18
C ASP A 115 5.06 10.55 0.02
N VAL A 116 5.86 11.52 0.47
CA VAL A 116 7.31 11.54 0.27
C VAL A 116 8.08 11.46 1.58
N GLY A 117 9.29 10.89 1.52
CA GLY A 117 10.22 10.83 2.64
C GLY A 117 10.66 9.42 3.05
N ARG A 118 11.52 9.37 4.08
CA ARG A 118 12.21 8.16 4.55
C ARG A 118 12.10 7.98 6.06
N THR A 119 10.88 8.11 6.58
CA THR A 119 10.61 8.04 8.03
C THR A 119 10.60 6.62 8.60
N GLY A 120 10.75 5.59 7.74
CA GLY A 120 10.55 4.18 8.09
C GLY A 120 9.09 3.74 8.14
N TRP A 121 8.15 4.68 7.97
CA TRP A 121 6.72 4.47 7.74
C TRP A 121 6.02 3.51 8.72
N GLY A 122 6.52 3.47 9.99
CA GLY A 122 5.97 2.61 11.04
C GLY A 122 6.45 1.16 11.02
N ASN A 123 7.18 0.72 9.98
CA ASN A 123 7.63 -0.66 9.76
C ASN A 123 9.15 -0.77 9.55
N ASN A 124 9.92 0.28 9.92
CA ASN A 124 11.38 0.36 9.69
C ASN A 124 11.81 0.16 8.24
N GLU A 125 10.95 0.55 7.29
CA GLU A 125 11.18 0.50 5.85
C GLU A 125 12.43 1.31 5.44
N LYS A 126 13.09 0.92 4.36
CA LYS A 126 14.40 1.44 3.99
C LYS A 126 14.40 2.35 2.76
N GLN A 127 13.33 2.37 1.99
CA GLN A 127 13.21 3.26 0.84
C GLN A 127 12.95 4.72 1.27
N ASP A 128 13.35 5.61 0.40
CA ASP A 128 12.87 6.98 0.33
C ASP A 128 11.72 7.02 -0.68
N TYR A 129 10.51 7.35 -0.25
CA TYR A 129 9.41 7.56 -1.17
C TYR A 129 9.55 8.94 -1.80
N THR A 130 9.47 8.99 -3.13
CA THR A 130 9.64 10.19 -3.95
C THR A 130 8.43 10.44 -4.83
N ASP A 131 8.34 11.65 -5.38
CA ASP A 131 7.41 12.06 -6.44
C ASP A 131 8.05 12.03 -7.84
N SER A 132 9.24 11.43 -7.96
CA SER A 132 9.96 11.31 -9.24
C SER A 132 9.23 10.35 -10.20
N THR A 133 9.18 10.72 -11.48
CA THR A 133 8.68 9.85 -12.54
C THR A 133 9.53 8.60 -12.74
N GLU A 134 10.72 8.52 -12.19
CA GLU A 134 11.50 7.28 -12.12
C GLU A 134 10.85 6.26 -11.19
N ASN A 135 10.19 6.72 -10.10
CA ASN A 135 9.56 5.85 -9.12
C ASN A 135 8.06 5.66 -9.38
N SER A 136 7.36 6.62 -10.02
CA SER A 136 5.96 6.43 -10.45
C SER A 136 5.66 7.21 -11.71
N SER A 137 5.18 6.53 -12.74
CA SER A 137 4.87 7.12 -14.04
C SER A 137 3.89 6.26 -14.83
N LEU A 138 3.46 6.78 -15.98
CA LEU A 138 2.74 6.00 -16.98
C LEU A 138 3.75 5.20 -17.82
N ASP A 139 3.39 3.95 -18.17
CA ASP A 139 4.25 3.08 -19.00
C ASP A 139 4.03 3.23 -20.52
N GLY A 140 3.04 4.03 -20.92
CA GLY A 140 2.64 4.21 -22.33
C GLY A 140 1.80 3.07 -22.90
N GLN A 141 1.47 2.06 -22.08
CA GLN A 141 0.61 0.93 -22.44
C GLN A 141 -0.72 0.94 -21.67
N GLY A 142 -1.05 2.08 -21.04
CA GLY A 142 -2.27 2.23 -20.23
C GLY A 142 -2.09 1.69 -18.80
N ARG A 143 -0.93 1.90 -18.19
CA ARG A 143 -0.67 1.48 -16.82
C ARG A 143 0.07 2.55 -16.05
N MET A 144 -0.25 2.66 -14.75
CA MET A 144 0.64 3.25 -13.77
C MET A 144 1.68 2.21 -13.36
N VAL A 145 2.95 2.61 -13.29
CA VAL A 145 4.01 1.79 -12.72
C VAL A 145 4.58 2.44 -11.47
N ILE A 146 4.80 1.66 -10.42
CA ILE A 146 5.54 2.04 -9.23
C ILE A 146 6.80 1.20 -9.20
N ASN A 147 7.96 1.87 -9.29
CA ASN A 147 9.28 1.25 -9.35
C ASN A 147 10.01 1.44 -8.03
N ALA A 148 10.22 0.37 -7.29
CA ALA A 148 11.24 0.34 -6.26
C ALA A 148 12.62 0.14 -6.91
N MET A 149 13.58 0.99 -6.57
CA MET A 149 14.89 1.06 -7.22
C MET A 149 16.03 1.07 -6.19
N ARG A 150 17.20 0.57 -6.58
CA ARG A 150 18.42 0.83 -5.80
C ARG A 150 18.91 2.24 -6.06
N ASN A 151 19.30 2.94 -5.00
CA ASN A 151 19.91 4.26 -5.08
C ASN A 151 21.14 4.29 -4.15
N GLY A 152 22.32 4.05 -4.72
CA GLY A 152 23.54 3.85 -3.95
C GLY A 152 23.40 2.68 -2.97
N ASP A 153 23.62 2.93 -1.67
CA ASP A 153 23.44 1.97 -0.60
C ASP A 153 21.99 1.90 -0.06
N GLY A 154 21.08 2.71 -0.61
CA GLY A 154 19.69 2.79 -0.22
C GLY A 154 18.73 2.37 -1.33
N TYR A 155 17.47 2.79 -1.16
CA TYR A 155 16.40 2.53 -2.10
C TYR A 155 15.54 3.75 -2.28
N THR A 156 14.94 3.91 -3.47
CA THR A 156 13.82 4.82 -3.72
C THR A 156 12.62 4.02 -4.18
N SER A 157 11.42 4.55 -3.96
CA SER A 157 10.15 3.99 -4.43
C SER A 157 9.10 5.11 -4.48
N ALA A 158 7.83 4.75 -4.74
CA ALA A 158 6.73 5.68 -4.60
C ALA A 158 5.62 5.14 -3.70
N ARG A 159 4.95 6.07 -3.01
CA ARG A 159 3.69 5.89 -2.32
C ARG A 159 2.69 6.87 -2.91
N VAL A 160 1.85 6.35 -3.80
CA VAL A 160 0.86 7.09 -4.58
C VAL A 160 -0.47 7.05 -3.84
N THR A 161 -1.15 8.18 -3.75
CA THR A 161 -2.40 8.29 -2.98
C THR A 161 -3.44 9.16 -3.69
N THR A 162 -4.71 8.91 -3.39
CA THR A 162 -5.83 9.77 -3.81
C THR A 162 -6.24 10.78 -2.73
N LYS A 163 -5.43 10.97 -1.67
CA LYS A 163 -5.70 11.93 -0.59
C LYS A 163 -6.03 13.31 -1.14
N ASP A 164 -7.13 13.92 -0.67
CA ASP A 164 -7.65 15.23 -1.10
C ASP A 164 -8.07 15.30 -2.57
N LYS A 165 -8.15 14.17 -3.29
CA LYS A 165 -8.55 14.06 -4.69
C LYS A 165 -9.78 13.17 -4.87
N PHE A 166 -9.77 12.00 -4.28
CA PHE A 166 -10.87 11.04 -4.32
C PHE A 166 -11.02 10.36 -2.98
N GLU A 167 -12.23 10.32 -2.50
CA GLU A 167 -12.64 9.61 -1.29
C GLU A 167 -13.84 8.71 -1.58
N PHE A 168 -13.93 7.62 -0.84
CA PHE A 168 -14.92 6.59 -1.05
C PHE A 168 -15.49 6.08 0.28
N THR A 169 -16.82 5.97 0.39
CA THR A 169 -17.46 5.49 1.62
C THR A 169 -18.09 4.12 1.41
N TYR A 170 -19.09 4.01 0.55
CA TYR A 170 -19.85 2.76 0.34
C TYR A 170 -19.93 2.38 -1.12
N GLY A 171 -20.03 1.06 -1.38
CA GLY A 171 -20.00 0.43 -2.67
C GLY A 171 -18.73 -0.40 -2.85
N ARG A 172 -18.20 -0.48 -4.07
CA ARG A 172 -17.03 -1.31 -4.38
C ARG A 172 -15.97 -0.54 -5.17
N VAL A 173 -14.73 -0.63 -4.72
CA VAL A 173 -13.53 -0.17 -5.46
C VAL A 173 -12.75 -1.40 -5.92
N GLU A 174 -12.27 -1.37 -7.15
CA GLU A 174 -11.46 -2.41 -7.78
C GLU A 174 -10.23 -1.78 -8.43
N ALA A 175 -9.08 -2.44 -8.30
CA ALA A 175 -7.87 -2.15 -9.06
C ALA A 175 -7.32 -3.44 -9.67
N ARG A 176 -6.83 -3.38 -10.91
CA ARG A 176 -6.19 -4.49 -11.58
C ARG A 176 -4.69 -4.29 -11.53
N ILE A 177 -4.00 -5.19 -10.80
CA ILE A 177 -2.59 -4.99 -10.42
C ILE A 177 -1.80 -6.28 -10.66
N GLU A 178 -0.57 -6.12 -11.17
CA GLU A 178 0.49 -7.13 -11.13
C GLU A 178 1.47 -6.74 -10.03
N MET A 179 1.65 -7.63 -9.03
CA MET A 179 2.48 -7.39 -7.87
C MET A 179 3.93 -7.75 -8.16
N PRO A 180 4.94 -6.95 -7.72
CA PRO A 180 6.33 -7.36 -7.79
C PRO A 180 6.65 -8.49 -6.81
N ALA A 181 7.67 -9.30 -7.15
CA ALA A 181 8.22 -10.32 -6.28
C ALA A 181 9.72 -10.13 -6.05
N GLY A 182 10.20 -10.42 -4.86
CA GLY A 182 11.60 -10.37 -4.47
C GLY A 182 11.77 -10.27 -2.96
N ALA A 183 12.83 -10.85 -2.41
CA ALA A 183 13.12 -10.81 -0.99
C ALA A 183 13.14 -9.35 -0.47
N GLY A 184 12.47 -9.08 0.64
CA GLY A 184 12.38 -7.76 1.25
C GLY A 184 11.42 -6.79 0.55
N LEU A 185 10.61 -7.21 -0.41
CA LEU A 185 9.58 -6.38 -1.01
C LEU A 185 8.25 -6.51 -0.26
N HIS A 186 7.53 -5.39 -0.14
CA HIS A 186 6.19 -5.32 0.44
C HIS A 186 5.34 -4.34 -0.37
N PRO A 187 4.77 -4.80 -1.49
CA PRO A 187 3.80 -4.05 -2.24
C PRO A 187 2.43 -4.10 -1.56
N ALA A 188 1.69 -2.98 -1.61
CA ALA A 188 0.37 -2.84 -1.01
C ALA A 188 -0.59 -1.99 -1.85
N PHE A 189 -1.86 -2.39 -1.83
CA PHE A 189 -3.03 -1.63 -2.22
C PHE A 189 -3.99 -1.56 -1.04
N TRP A 190 -4.24 -0.37 -0.51
CA TRP A 190 -4.86 -0.15 0.78
C TRP A 190 -5.56 1.20 0.89
N MET A 191 -6.17 1.50 2.03
CA MET A 191 -6.92 2.74 2.28
C MET A 191 -6.69 3.25 3.70
N LEU A 192 -6.72 4.58 3.85
CA LEU A 192 -6.77 5.27 5.14
C LEU A 192 -7.98 6.21 5.22
N GLY A 193 -8.51 6.39 6.43
CA GLY A 193 -9.61 7.33 6.68
C GLY A 193 -9.19 8.78 6.38
N THR A 194 -10.10 9.55 5.77
CA THR A 194 -9.82 10.94 5.36
C THR A 194 -9.56 11.90 6.52
N ASP A 195 -9.94 11.50 7.73
CA ASP A 195 -9.70 12.26 8.96
C ASP A 195 -8.31 11.99 9.60
N LEU A 196 -7.42 11.25 8.91
CA LEU A 196 -6.08 10.86 9.39
C LEU A 196 -5.30 12.02 10.00
N ASP A 197 -5.27 13.18 9.34
CA ASP A 197 -4.51 14.34 9.81
C ASP A 197 -5.06 14.96 11.11
N SER A 198 -6.34 14.74 11.40
CA SER A 198 -7.01 15.29 12.57
C SER A 198 -7.04 14.35 13.77
N VAL A 199 -7.22 13.05 13.52
CA VAL A 199 -7.36 12.06 14.61
C VAL A 199 -6.14 11.16 14.76
N GLY A 200 -5.31 11.04 13.72
CA GLY A 200 -4.14 10.16 13.68
C GLY A 200 -4.51 8.68 13.52
N TRP A 201 -3.48 7.88 13.25
CA TRP A 201 -3.59 6.42 13.22
C TRP A 201 -3.46 5.85 14.65
N PRO A 202 -4.23 4.84 15.08
CA PRO A 202 -5.21 4.06 14.31
C PRO A 202 -6.66 4.60 14.34
N LEU A 203 -6.92 5.77 14.88
CA LEU A 203 -8.27 6.34 14.99
C LEU A 203 -8.89 6.65 13.63
N SER A 204 -8.06 6.93 12.61
CA SER A 204 -8.50 7.07 11.23
C SER A 204 -9.01 5.77 10.62
N GLY A 205 -8.61 4.62 11.15
CA GLY A 205 -8.81 3.32 10.51
C GLY A 205 -7.90 3.11 9.30
N GLU A 206 -7.66 1.84 8.98
CA GLU A 206 -6.91 1.38 7.81
C GLU A 206 -7.57 0.13 7.24
N ILE A 207 -7.65 0.02 5.94
CA ILE A 207 -8.17 -1.15 5.23
C ILE A 207 -7.10 -1.64 4.26
N ASP A 208 -6.55 -2.81 4.51
CA ASP A 208 -5.57 -3.47 3.65
C ASP A 208 -6.33 -4.33 2.64
N ILE A 209 -6.51 -3.81 1.41
CA ILE A 209 -7.24 -4.53 0.36
C ILE A 209 -6.41 -5.72 -0.07
N MET A 210 -5.11 -5.49 -0.30
CA MET A 210 -4.15 -6.52 -0.67
C MET A 210 -2.73 -6.10 -0.31
N GLU A 211 -2.05 -6.95 0.43
CA GLU A 211 -0.63 -6.86 0.70
C GLU A 211 0.05 -8.18 0.35
N THR A 212 1.23 -8.12 -0.23
CA THR A 212 2.08 -9.29 -0.43
C THR A 212 3.49 -9.07 0.11
N LEU A 213 4.19 -10.14 0.39
CA LEU A 213 5.56 -10.12 0.90
C LEU A 213 6.47 -10.96 0.02
N ASN A 214 7.69 -10.50 -0.15
CA ASN A 214 8.74 -11.28 -0.75
C ASN A 214 8.37 -11.85 -2.14
N GLN A 215 8.10 -13.14 -2.24
CA GLN A 215 7.81 -13.82 -3.51
C GLN A 215 6.37 -13.66 -4.00
N ALA A 216 5.54 -12.88 -3.30
CA ALA A 216 4.11 -12.71 -3.59
C ALA A 216 3.34 -14.04 -3.69
N ASP A 217 3.82 -15.07 -3.00
CA ASP A 217 3.23 -16.40 -2.91
C ASP A 217 2.25 -16.54 -1.73
N GLN A 218 2.08 -15.46 -0.97
CA GLN A 218 1.09 -15.32 0.10
C GLN A 218 0.46 -13.94 0.01
N TYR A 219 -0.84 -13.88 0.33
CA TYR A 219 -1.55 -12.62 0.44
C TYR A 219 -1.95 -12.34 1.89
N HIS A 220 -2.08 -11.06 2.20
CA HIS A 220 -2.65 -10.55 3.44
C HIS A 220 -3.69 -9.49 3.10
N THR A 221 -4.77 -9.46 3.86
CA THR A 221 -5.88 -8.51 3.72
C THR A 221 -6.58 -8.34 5.06
N GLY A 222 -7.14 -7.16 5.35
CA GLY A 222 -7.81 -6.94 6.62
C GLY A 222 -8.04 -5.47 6.96
N ILE A 223 -8.14 -5.21 8.24
CA ILE A 223 -8.31 -3.86 8.77
C ILE A 223 -7.45 -3.64 10.01
N HIS A 224 -7.07 -2.37 10.23
CA HIS A 224 -6.57 -1.87 11.52
C HIS A 224 -7.57 -0.85 12.09
N ALA A 225 -8.03 -1.10 13.31
CA ALA A 225 -8.97 -0.27 14.05
C ALA A 225 -8.37 0.18 15.38
N PRO A 226 -8.84 1.26 16.01
CA PRO A 226 -8.49 1.58 17.38
C PRO A 226 -8.98 0.48 18.33
N GLN A 227 -8.31 0.32 19.47
CA GLN A 227 -8.79 -0.53 20.54
C GLN A 227 -9.05 0.32 21.82
N PRO A 228 -9.63 -0.27 22.88
CA PRO A 228 -10.07 0.49 24.06
C PRO A 228 -9.06 1.42 24.73
N ASP A 229 -7.77 1.21 24.54
CA ASP A 229 -6.73 2.10 25.05
C ASP A 229 -6.43 3.30 24.13
N SER A 230 -6.97 3.30 22.90
CA SER A 230 -6.82 4.32 21.86
C SER A 230 -5.37 4.64 21.42
N LEU A 231 -4.37 3.98 21.99
CA LEU A 231 -2.94 4.20 21.70
C LEU A 231 -2.34 3.13 20.79
N THR A 232 -3.04 1.99 20.66
CA THR A 232 -2.62 0.87 19.82
C THR A 232 -3.74 0.46 18.89
N SER A 233 -3.39 -0.27 17.83
CA SER A 233 -4.37 -0.84 16.92
C SER A 233 -4.73 -2.26 17.31
N GLN A 234 -5.98 -2.64 17.03
CA GLN A 234 -6.36 -4.01 16.85
C GLN A 234 -6.37 -4.33 15.34
N LYS A 235 -5.93 -5.52 14.99
CA LYS A 235 -5.92 -6.01 13.62
C LYS A 235 -6.89 -7.17 13.48
N VAL A 236 -7.73 -7.12 12.44
CA VAL A 236 -8.53 -8.26 11.98
C VAL A 236 -8.11 -8.55 10.55
N ASP A 237 -7.39 -9.63 10.35
CA ASP A 237 -6.80 -9.97 9.07
C ASP A 237 -7.05 -11.41 8.65
N ALA A 238 -6.94 -11.63 7.35
CA ALA A 238 -6.91 -12.93 6.72
C ALA A 238 -5.68 -13.01 5.81
N GLY A 239 -5.11 -14.21 5.72
CA GLY A 239 -4.01 -14.49 4.84
C GLY A 239 -4.14 -15.88 4.22
N GLY A 240 -3.50 -16.10 3.10
CA GLY A 240 -3.55 -17.37 2.40
C GLY A 240 -2.52 -17.48 1.29
N ILE A 241 -2.52 -18.66 0.68
CA ILE A 241 -1.68 -19.00 -0.46
C ILE A 241 -2.58 -19.01 -1.69
N PRO A 242 -2.36 -18.13 -2.68
CA PRO A 242 -3.08 -18.18 -3.94
C PRO A 242 -2.65 -19.41 -4.76
N PRO A 243 -3.45 -19.84 -5.76
CA PRO A 243 -3.09 -20.97 -6.62
C PRO A 243 -1.76 -20.78 -7.36
N GLU A 244 -1.46 -19.54 -7.77
CA GLU A 244 -0.23 -19.11 -8.43
C GLU A 244 0.28 -17.85 -7.72
N PRO A 245 1.59 -17.55 -7.72
CA PRO A 245 2.13 -16.31 -7.17
C PRO A 245 1.46 -15.08 -7.80
N LEU A 246 1.12 -14.08 -6.99
CA LEU A 246 0.43 -12.87 -7.43
C LEU A 246 1.32 -11.95 -8.30
N SER A 247 2.56 -12.32 -8.51
CA SER A 247 3.51 -11.73 -9.45
C SER A 247 3.50 -12.38 -10.85
N GLU A 248 2.72 -13.42 -11.06
CA GLU A 248 2.63 -14.12 -12.36
C GLU A 248 1.47 -13.63 -13.22
N GLY A 249 1.10 -12.33 -13.07
CA GLY A 249 0.09 -11.69 -13.90
C GLY A 249 -0.79 -10.71 -13.14
N PHE A 250 -1.71 -10.14 -13.90
CA PHE A 250 -2.65 -9.17 -13.35
C PHE A 250 -3.84 -9.84 -12.68
N HIS A 251 -4.10 -9.46 -11.45
CA HIS A 251 -5.30 -9.82 -10.69
C HIS A 251 -6.15 -8.59 -10.39
N THR A 252 -7.45 -8.76 -10.23
CA THR A 252 -8.35 -7.70 -9.77
C THR A 252 -8.53 -7.81 -8.25
N TYR A 253 -7.96 -6.87 -7.53
CA TYR A 253 -8.13 -6.73 -6.08
C TYR A 253 -9.24 -5.74 -5.79
N TRP A 254 -10.05 -6.02 -4.76
CA TRP A 254 -11.20 -5.21 -4.50
C TRP A 254 -11.60 -5.14 -3.03
N VAL A 255 -12.24 -4.04 -2.68
CA VAL A 255 -12.95 -3.84 -1.42
C VAL A 255 -14.39 -3.47 -1.70
N GLU A 256 -15.33 -4.08 -0.97
CA GLU A 256 -16.74 -3.71 -0.93
C GLU A 256 -17.11 -3.27 0.47
N ARG A 257 -17.72 -2.09 0.59
CA ARG A 257 -18.06 -1.47 1.86
C ARG A 257 -19.55 -1.16 1.89
N SER A 258 -20.18 -1.45 3.02
CA SER A 258 -21.53 -1.07 3.37
C SER A 258 -21.59 -0.73 4.87
N PRO A 259 -22.63 -0.09 5.39
CA PRO A 259 -22.72 0.21 6.82
C PRO A 259 -22.43 -1.01 7.68
N GLY A 260 -21.43 -0.89 8.59
CA GLY A 260 -21.01 -1.96 9.49
C GLY A 260 -20.34 -3.15 8.80
N ARG A 261 -19.79 -3.00 7.59
CA ARG A 261 -19.15 -4.14 6.89
C ARG A 261 -18.07 -3.69 5.92
N VAL A 262 -16.94 -4.36 5.98
CA VAL A 262 -15.84 -4.31 5.00
C VAL A 262 -15.61 -5.72 4.47
N THR A 263 -15.60 -5.88 3.15
CA THR A 263 -15.31 -7.16 2.48
C THR A 263 -14.21 -6.95 1.47
N THR A 264 -13.19 -7.80 1.45
CA THR A 264 -12.08 -7.74 0.50
C THR A 264 -12.01 -9.01 -0.34
N GLY A 265 -11.39 -8.92 -1.51
CA GLY A 265 -11.26 -10.08 -2.38
C GLY A 265 -10.28 -9.90 -3.52
N ILE A 266 -10.08 -11.01 -4.23
CA ILE A 266 -9.26 -11.14 -5.44
C ILE A 266 -10.10 -11.80 -6.53
N ASP A 267 -10.12 -11.23 -7.71
CA ASP A 267 -10.87 -11.73 -8.85
C ASP A 267 -12.34 -12.03 -8.46
N ASP A 268 -12.80 -13.26 -8.59
CA ASP A 268 -14.14 -13.69 -8.18
C ASP A 268 -14.20 -14.25 -6.74
N THR A 269 -13.08 -14.18 -6.00
CA THR A 269 -12.97 -14.79 -4.67
C THR A 269 -13.04 -13.75 -3.56
N THR A 270 -13.96 -13.92 -2.62
CA THR A 270 -13.96 -13.16 -1.35
C THR A 270 -12.89 -13.73 -0.42
N LEU A 271 -12.03 -12.86 0.10
CA LEU A 271 -10.92 -13.22 1.00
C LEU A 271 -11.31 -13.02 2.47
N ALA A 272 -11.89 -11.87 2.80
CA ALA A 272 -12.28 -11.54 4.16
C ALA A 272 -13.60 -10.77 4.18
N THR A 273 -14.34 -10.89 5.26
CA THR A 273 -15.47 -10.01 5.63
C THR A 273 -15.31 -9.68 7.10
N VAL A 274 -15.27 -8.39 7.40
CA VAL A 274 -15.10 -7.87 8.76
C VAL A 274 -16.28 -6.98 9.12
N THR A 275 -16.74 -7.11 10.36
CA THR A 275 -17.87 -6.40 10.95
C THR A 275 -17.50 -5.88 12.34
N PRO A 276 -18.29 -4.98 12.95
CA PRO A 276 -18.06 -4.57 14.34
C PRO A 276 -17.94 -5.73 15.33
N ALA A 277 -18.64 -6.84 15.09
CA ALA A 277 -18.60 -8.01 15.99
C ALA A 277 -17.22 -8.69 16.05
N ASP A 278 -16.35 -8.44 15.09
CA ASP A 278 -14.99 -8.97 15.04
C ASP A 278 -13.99 -8.13 15.84
N LEU A 279 -14.41 -6.93 16.31
CA LEU A 279 -13.59 -6.01 17.07
C LEU A 279 -13.76 -6.17 18.58
N VAL A 280 -12.68 -5.98 19.31
CA VAL A 280 -12.75 -5.76 20.76
C VAL A 280 -13.41 -4.39 20.99
N GLY A 281 -14.54 -4.40 21.70
CA GLY A 281 -15.37 -3.23 21.93
C GLY A 281 -16.45 -2.97 20.86
N GLY A 282 -16.49 -3.78 19.80
CA GLY A 282 -17.60 -3.78 18.85
C GLY A 282 -17.80 -2.45 18.14
N ASP A 283 -19.06 -1.99 18.08
CA ASP A 283 -19.48 -0.78 17.38
C ASP A 283 -18.74 0.49 17.86
N ASP A 284 -18.34 0.55 19.14
CA ASP A 284 -17.65 1.73 19.72
C ASP A 284 -16.27 1.96 19.08
N TYR A 285 -15.68 0.94 18.45
CA TYR A 285 -14.36 0.99 17.82
C TYR A 285 -14.42 0.76 16.31
N TRP A 286 -15.63 0.68 15.75
CA TRP A 286 -15.85 0.61 14.32
C TRP A 286 -15.73 1.98 13.68
N VAL A 287 -14.62 2.24 12.96
CA VAL A 287 -14.31 3.54 12.34
C VAL A 287 -14.43 3.53 10.81
N PHE A 288 -15.07 2.50 10.25
CA PHE A 288 -15.07 2.27 8.80
C PHE A 288 -16.32 2.80 8.09
N ASP A 289 -17.26 3.42 8.78
CA ASP A 289 -18.48 4.02 8.20
C ASP A 289 -18.29 5.52 7.86
N LYS A 290 -17.11 5.86 7.32
CA LYS A 290 -16.71 7.21 6.90
C LYS A 290 -15.89 7.13 5.60
N PRO A 291 -15.58 8.28 4.95
CA PRO A 291 -14.77 8.28 3.73
C PRO A 291 -13.32 7.82 3.98
N PHE A 292 -12.77 7.13 2.99
CA PHE A 292 -11.37 6.67 2.92
C PHE A 292 -10.78 7.02 1.56
N PHE A 293 -9.47 7.27 1.51
CA PHE A 293 -8.70 7.47 0.29
C PHE A 293 -7.82 6.25 0.00
N LEU A 294 -7.43 6.08 -1.27
CA LEU A 294 -6.66 4.94 -1.76
C LEU A 294 -5.16 5.21 -1.65
N LEU A 295 -4.38 4.14 -1.44
CA LEU A 295 -2.92 4.15 -1.48
C LEU A 295 -2.39 2.93 -2.24
N PHE A 296 -1.29 3.17 -2.96
CA PHE A 296 -0.49 2.16 -3.65
C PHE A 296 0.98 2.41 -3.35
N ASN A 297 1.73 1.40 -2.95
CA ASN A 297 3.16 1.54 -2.73
C ASN A 297 3.92 0.23 -2.92
N VAL A 298 5.23 0.33 -3.09
CA VAL A 298 6.16 -0.79 -2.94
C VAL A 298 7.16 -0.41 -1.85
N ALA A 299 6.99 -0.95 -0.66
CA ALA A 299 7.97 -0.81 0.42
C ALA A 299 9.16 -1.75 0.20
N VAL A 300 10.34 -1.34 0.68
CA VAL A 300 11.57 -2.11 0.55
C VAL A 300 12.18 -2.33 1.92
N ALA A 301 12.39 -3.59 2.25
CA ALA A 301 12.84 -4.06 3.54
C ALA A 301 11.90 -3.62 4.68
N GLY A 302 12.32 -3.78 5.92
CA GLY A 302 11.51 -3.45 7.09
C GLY A 302 11.32 -4.65 8.00
N ASP A 303 10.50 -4.46 9.02
CA ASP A 303 10.33 -5.48 10.07
C ASP A 303 9.53 -6.70 9.57
N TRP A 304 8.62 -6.49 8.63
CA TRP A 304 7.72 -7.54 8.18
C TRP A 304 8.28 -8.34 6.99
N PRO A 305 8.69 -7.76 5.84
CA PRO A 305 9.28 -8.52 4.75
C PRO A 305 10.71 -8.99 5.04
N GLY A 306 11.38 -8.38 6.02
CA GLY A 306 12.80 -8.59 6.26
C GLY A 306 13.71 -7.84 5.28
N PRO A 307 15.00 -8.15 5.24
CA PRO A 307 15.95 -7.48 4.34
C PRO A 307 15.81 -7.97 2.90
N THR A 308 16.21 -7.13 1.96
CA THR A 308 16.50 -7.56 0.58
C THR A 308 17.76 -8.42 0.53
N ASP A 309 17.95 -9.18 -0.54
CA ASP A 309 19.16 -9.93 -0.82
C ASP A 309 19.66 -9.71 -2.26
N ASN A 310 20.64 -10.50 -2.68
CA ASN A 310 21.24 -10.36 -4.02
C ASN A 310 20.31 -10.86 -5.14
N SER A 311 19.27 -11.60 -4.83
CA SER A 311 18.27 -12.09 -5.79
C SER A 311 17.10 -11.12 -5.96
N THR A 312 16.95 -10.11 -5.08
CA THR A 312 15.88 -9.11 -5.18
C THR A 312 16.07 -8.32 -6.47
N PRO A 313 15.11 -8.38 -7.41
CA PRO A 313 15.19 -7.62 -8.65
C PRO A 313 15.01 -6.13 -8.38
N PHE A 314 15.80 -5.31 -9.09
CA PHE A 314 15.61 -3.86 -9.14
C PHE A 314 15.83 -3.36 -10.56
N PRO A 315 14.91 -2.55 -11.13
CA PRO A 315 13.67 -2.10 -10.49
C PRO A 315 12.72 -3.26 -10.19
N ALA A 316 12.01 -3.15 -9.03
CA ALA A 316 10.90 -4.00 -8.72
C ALA A 316 9.62 -3.20 -8.97
N THR A 317 8.81 -3.66 -9.92
CA THR A 317 7.71 -2.86 -10.48
C THR A 317 6.35 -3.43 -10.09
N MET A 318 5.52 -2.62 -9.41
CA MET A 318 4.08 -2.83 -9.35
C MET A 318 3.46 -2.15 -10.57
N ALA A 319 2.66 -2.87 -11.35
CA ALA A 319 1.93 -2.31 -12.48
C ALA A 319 0.43 -2.29 -12.18
N VAL A 320 -0.21 -1.13 -12.33
CA VAL A 320 -1.66 -0.95 -12.12
C VAL A 320 -2.30 -0.62 -13.47
N ASP A 321 -3.16 -1.53 -13.94
CA ASP A 321 -3.80 -1.45 -15.27
C ASP A 321 -4.98 -0.47 -15.29
N TRP A 322 -5.77 -0.44 -14.21
CA TRP A 322 -6.86 0.51 -14.02
C TRP A 322 -7.35 0.50 -12.56
N VAL A 323 -8.03 1.59 -12.20
CA VAL A 323 -8.82 1.72 -10.98
C VAL A 323 -10.24 2.10 -11.36
N ARG A 324 -11.25 1.43 -10.78
CA ARG A 324 -12.66 1.74 -10.99
C ARG A 324 -13.47 1.54 -9.72
N TYR A 325 -14.63 2.16 -9.67
CA TYR A 325 -15.52 2.05 -8.52
C TYR A 325 -16.99 2.05 -8.94
N ARG A 326 -17.84 1.55 -8.08
CA ARG A 326 -19.29 1.78 -8.08
C ARG A 326 -19.70 2.22 -6.68
N THR A 327 -20.63 3.16 -6.60
CA THR A 327 -21.31 3.53 -5.37
C THR A 327 -22.62 2.77 -5.25
N ASP A 328 -23.03 2.47 -4.03
CA ASP A 328 -24.34 1.89 -3.74
C ASP A 328 -25.43 2.98 -3.76
#